data_ba763474343f1e638a0c7ac460e41712
#
_entry.id   ba763474343f1e638a0c7ac460e41712
#
_cell.length_a   1.000
_cell.length_b   1.000
_cell.length_c   1.000
_cell.angle_alpha   90.00
_cell.angle_beta   90.00
_cell.angle_gamma   90.00
#
_symmetry.space_group_name_H-M   'P 1'
#
loop_
_entity.id
_entity.type
_entity.pdbx_description
1 polymer ?
#
loop_
_entity_poly.entity_id
_entity_poly.type
_entity_poly.pdbx_seq_one_letter_code
_entity_poly.pdbx_strand_id
1 'polypeptide(L)'
;MHTNLLLENLIQGALQEIGKLGLCSELNCQYRRTYARLKIFAEKRNIDSYSSALIRSFLEDIEQKYIAGAIGSSRRTHLRRASLLLRDYVENEAIEWKTYVVNPKPMPTSQEFLLLYSRFIDNLTFYGRSENTIQSSRNLVRQFLLFLEDNGCSTLSMVSLNMVPSFFQHLLATYNSTSIRTVASHIRSFLRFAEGGERLLPLVPSRCVRSKTIIPILSYKEHDALKSVLKTRKVPLRDKAIILLALRTGLRAVDIVGMKLEDIDWVNDTISIIQSKTGKPFKIPLTADVGNVLSSYILNERPKTENPCVFLRSLAPFRPLSGHSACYALVRKSFYQAGIRLGNERKGIHVIRHSAASRMLSKGVPVTTISSMLGHSNKTSTDIYLSTDAESMRGCAIDLAEIPMNCGGLR
;
A
#
# COMPACT_ATOMS: atom_id res chain seq x y z
N MET A 1 20.26 22.12 -22.44
CA MET A 1 20.93 23.46 -22.50
C MET A 1 20.33 24.31 -21.36
N HIS A 2 20.84 24.25 -20.15
CA HIS A 2 20.45 25.15 -19.07
C HIS A 2 21.62 26.09 -18.81
N THR A 3 21.60 27.20 -19.52
CA THR A 3 22.53 28.32 -19.36
C THR A 3 22.34 28.97 -18.01
N ASN A 4 23.41 29.03 -17.21
CA ASN A 4 23.68 29.93 -16.05
C ASN A 4 22.47 30.63 -15.40
N LEU A 5 21.48 29.88 -14.95
CA LEU A 5 20.39 30.42 -14.16
C LEU A 5 20.94 30.71 -12.75
N LEU A 6 20.85 31.96 -12.31
CA LEU A 6 21.21 32.37 -10.96
C LEU A 6 20.46 31.50 -9.95
N LEU A 7 21.17 30.92 -9.02
CA LEU A 7 20.61 30.02 -7.98
C LEU A 7 19.43 30.71 -7.24
N GLU A 8 19.50 32.03 -7.06
CA GLU A 8 18.47 32.80 -6.39
C GLU A 8 17.12 32.80 -7.13
N ASN A 9 17.14 32.96 -8.45
CA ASN A 9 15.93 32.97 -9.27
C ASN A 9 15.24 31.59 -9.23
N LEU A 10 16.03 30.51 -9.28
CA LEU A 10 15.51 29.15 -9.18
C LEU A 10 14.92 28.85 -7.81
N ILE A 11 15.55 29.35 -6.74
CA ILE A 11 15.02 29.24 -5.38
C ILE A 11 13.68 29.98 -5.25
N GLN A 12 13.57 31.18 -5.79
CA GLN A 12 12.31 31.93 -5.75
C GLN A 12 11.20 31.22 -6.51
N GLY A 13 11.47 30.72 -7.72
CA GLY A 13 10.52 29.95 -8.50
C GLY A 13 10.07 28.68 -7.78
N ALA A 14 11.03 27.91 -7.21
CA ALA A 14 10.72 26.72 -6.43
C ALA A 14 9.85 27.04 -5.20
N LEU A 15 10.10 28.15 -4.50
CA LEU A 15 9.29 28.59 -3.36
C LEU A 15 7.87 28.99 -3.77
N GLN A 16 7.69 29.61 -4.95
CA GLN A 16 6.37 29.91 -5.50
C GLN A 16 5.59 28.61 -5.79
N GLU A 17 6.21 27.64 -6.43
CA GLU A 17 5.60 26.34 -6.70
C GLU A 17 5.26 25.57 -5.41
N ILE A 18 6.16 25.58 -4.41
CA ILE A 18 5.88 25.01 -3.09
C ILE A 18 4.68 25.72 -2.42
N GLY A 19 4.56 27.04 -2.60
CA GLY A 19 3.43 27.82 -2.09
C GLY A 19 2.07 27.36 -2.65
N LYS A 20 2.02 26.95 -3.92
CA LYS A 20 0.81 26.43 -4.57
C LYS A 20 0.33 25.09 -3.98
N LEU A 21 1.19 24.37 -3.25
CA LEU A 21 0.84 23.09 -2.62
C LEU A 21 -0.08 23.23 -1.39
N GLY A 22 -0.37 24.45 -0.94
CA GLY A 22 -1.24 24.71 0.19
C GLY A 22 -0.67 24.27 1.54
N LEU A 23 0.66 24.19 1.67
CA LEU A 23 1.33 23.77 2.90
C LEU A 23 1.13 24.81 4.01
N CYS A 24 1.20 24.36 5.28
CA CYS A 24 1.12 25.27 6.42
C CYS A 24 2.29 26.27 6.43
N SER A 25 2.08 27.44 7.07
CA SER A 25 3.06 28.52 7.15
C SER A 25 4.41 28.05 7.73
N GLU A 26 4.37 27.22 8.77
CA GLU A 26 5.58 26.69 9.39
C GLU A 26 6.41 25.84 8.42
N LEU A 27 5.78 24.96 7.65
CA LEU A 27 6.49 24.13 6.67
C LEU A 27 7.05 24.96 5.52
N ASN A 28 6.31 25.96 5.04
CA ASN A 28 6.80 26.92 4.06
C ASN A 28 8.02 27.69 4.59
N CYS A 29 8.01 28.11 5.86
CA CYS A 29 9.14 28.74 6.52
C CYS A 29 10.37 27.80 6.59
N GLN A 30 10.16 26.52 6.86
CA GLN A 30 11.23 25.53 6.86
C GLN A 30 11.88 25.36 5.48
N TYR A 31 11.12 25.39 4.38
CA TYR A 31 11.67 25.39 3.02
C TYR A 31 12.52 26.63 2.75
N ARG A 32 12.02 27.83 3.10
CA ARG A 32 12.78 29.10 2.98
C ARG A 32 14.09 29.03 3.74
N ARG A 33 14.09 28.57 4.99
CA ARG A 33 15.29 28.38 5.82
C ARG A 33 16.26 27.37 5.22
N THR A 34 15.76 26.34 4.57
CA THR A 34 16.62 25.32 3.92
C THR A 34 17.32 25.93 2.70
N TYR A 35 16.59 26.65 1.87
CA TYR A 35 17.19 27.30 0.69
C TYR A 35 18.14 28.44 1.06
N ALA A 36 17.88 29.17 2.13
CA ALA A 36 18.87 30.13 2.67
C ALA A 36 20.18 29.44 3.07
N ARG A 37 20.10 28.24 3.69
CA ARG A 37 21.31 27.44 4.00
C ARG A 37 22.02 26.95 2.75
N LEU A 38 21.28 26.51 1.72
CA LEU A 38 21.87 26.13 0.43
C LEU A 38 22.60 27.32 -0.22
N LYS A 39 22.03 28.53 -0.14
CA LYS A 39 22.66 29.76 -0.63
C LYS A 39 23.98 30.03 0.09
N ILE A 40 23.97 30.03 1.43
CA ILE A 40 25.20 30.20 2.24
C ILE A 40 26.24 29.11 1.93
N PHE A 41 25.80 27.86 1.69
CA PHE A 41 26.68 26.76 1.31
C PHE A 41 27.34 26.97 -0.06
N ALA A 42 26.61 27.53 -1.02
CA ALA A 42 27.08 27.87 -2.34
C ALA A 42 28.05 29.07 -2.32
N GLU A 43 27.68 30.15 -1.58
CA GLU A 43 28.52 31.37 -1.39
C GLU A 43 29.91 31.02 -0.80
N LYS A 44 29.97 30.12 0.20
CA LYS A 44 31.24 29.66 0.78
C LYS A 44 32.16 28.92 -0.21
N ARG A 45 31.63 28.55 -1.36
CA ARG A 45 32.35 27.85 -2.46
C ARG A 45 32.49 28.70 -3.71
N ASN A 46 32.12 30.00 -3.64
CA ASN A 46 32.08 30.91 -4.76
C ASN A 46 31.26 30.39 -5.94
N ILE A 47 30.08 29.80 -5.65
CA ILE A 47 29.14 29.23 -6.65
C ILE A 47 27.86 30.09 -6.64
N ASP A 48 27.62 30.82 -7.72
CA ASP A 48 26.45 31.70 -7.87
C ASP A 48 25.34 31.07 -8.74
N SER A 49 25.69 30.01 -9.48
CA SER A 49 24.80 29.33 -10.40
C SER A 49 24.41 27.93 -9.92
N TYR A 50 23.23 27.49 -10.34
CA TYR A 50 22.78 26.12 -10.09
C TYR A 50 23.63 25.13 -10.88
N SER A 51 24.00 24.03 -10.22
CA SER A 51 24.52 22.82 -10.86
C SER A 51 24.08 21.57 -10.12
N SER A 52 23.95 20.45 -10.82
CA SER A 52 23.67 19.15 -10.19
C SER A 52 24.79 18.74 -9.21
N ALA A 53 26.02 19.21 -9.45
CA ALA A 53 27.15 18.99 -8.56
C ALA A 53 26.97 19.75 -7.23
N LEU A 54 26.46 20.99 -7.25
CA LEU A 54 26.16 21.76 -6.04
C LEU A 54 25.15 21.02 -5.16
N ILE A 55 24.04 20.54 -5.76
CA ILE A 55 23.03 19.80 -5.00
C ILE A 55 23.61 18.50 -4.44
N ARG A 56 24.44 17.79 -5.18
CA ARG A 56 25.10 16.57 -4.71
C ARG A 56 26.00 16.85 -3.51
N SER A 57 26.88 17.85 -3.61
CA SER A 57 27.77 18.25 -2.51
C SER A 57 27.00 18.72 -1.28
N PHE A 58 25.87 19.41 -1.46
CA PHE A 58 25.02 19.81 -0.33
C PHE A 58 24.33 18.60 0.32
N LEU A 59 23.89 17.62 -0.46
CA LEU A 59 23.35 16.37 0.06
C LEU A 59 24.39 15.55 0.84
N GLU A 60 25.63 15.54 0.38
CA GLU A 60 26.77 14.90 1.07
C GLU A 60 27.08 15.60 2.41
N ASP A 61 27.08 16.93 2.45
CA ASP A 61 27.24 17.71 3.70
C ASP A 61 26.11 17.40 4.70
N ILE A 62 24.85 17.25 4.24
CA ILE A 62 23.73 16.85 5.09
C ILE A 62 23.96 15.45 5.68
N GLU A 63 24.46 14.50 4.88
CA GLU A 63 24.74 13.13 5.35
C GLU A 63 25.87 13.13 6.38
N GLN A 64 26.97 13.85 6.12
CA GLN A 64 28.09 13.98 7.07
C GLN A 64 27.62 14.56 8.41
N LYS A 65 26.80 15.62 8.39
CA LYS A 65 26.23 16.22 9.61
C LYS A 65 25.30 15.26 10.35
N TYR A 66 24.57 14.41 9.62
CA TYR A 66 23.73 13.38 10.23
C TYR A 66 24.57 12.28 10.90
N ILE A 67 25.59 11.78 10.21
CA ILE A 67 26.53 10.76 10.75
C ILE A 67 27.27 11.31 11.99
N ALA A 68 27.69 12.57 11.96
CA ALA A 68 28.30 13.24 13.09
C ALA A 68 27.33 13.57 14.26
N GLY A 69 26.04 13.24 14.14
CA GLY A 69 25.03 13.53 15.16
C GLY A 69 24.63 15.01 15.28
N ALA A 70 25.12 15.88 14.39
CA ALA A 70 24.83 17.33 14.42
C ALA A 70 23.37 17.66 13.99
N ILE A 71 22.70 16.74 13.30
CA ILE A 71 21.28 16.87 12.92
C ILE A 71 20.55 15.55 13.13
N GLY A 72 19.29 15.62 13.57
CA GLY A 72 18.42 14.46 13.75
C GLY A 72 17.79 13.97 12.41
N SER A 73 17.24 12.76 12.43
CA SER A 73 16.64 12.08 11.27
C SER A 73 15.55 12.90 10.57
N SER A 74 14.64 13.53 11.32
CA SER A 74 13.57 14.36 10.75
C SER A 74 14.14 15.56 9.98
N ARG A 75 15.16 16.22 10.53
CA ARG A 75 15.82 17.37 9.89
C ARG A 75 16.59 16.95 8.64
N ARG A 76 17.32 15.83 8.71
CA ARG A 76 17.97 15.20 7.53
C ARG A 76 16.94 14.99 6.41
N THR A 77 15.83 14.33 6.71
CA THR A 77 14.78 14.02 5.73
C THR A 77 14.21 15.29 5.10
N HIS A 78 13.98 16.35 5.90
CA HIS A 78 13.45 17.61 5.40
C HIS A 78 14.45 18.34 4.49
N LEU A 79 15.72 18.47 4.93
CA LEU A 79 16.78 19.12 4.14
C LEU A 79 17.01 18.42 2.81
N ARG A 80 17.09 17.08 2.81
CA ARG A 80 17.19 16.28 1.58
C ARG A 80 16.00 16.48 0.65
N ARG A 81 14.79 16.46 1.21
CA ARG A 81 13.57 16.70 0.42
C ARG A 81 13.60 18.06 -0.26
N ALA A 82 13.93 19.12 0.46
CA ALA A 82 13.99 20.47 -0.09
C ALA A 82 15.02 20.58 -1.23
N SER A 83 16.21 20.00 -1.05
CA SER A 83 17.25 19.98 -2.09
C SER A 83 16.80 19.24 -3.36
N LEU A 84 16.12 18.10 -3.19
CA LEU A 84 15.62 17.30 -4.32
C LEU A 84 14.41 17.93 -5.00
N LEU A 85 13.56 18.67 -4.26
CA LEU A 85 12.47 19.48 -4.86
C LEU A 85 13.02 20.60 -5.73
N LEU A 86 14.10 21.27 -5.31
CA LEU A 86 14.74 22.28 -6.14
C LEU A 86 15.29 21.67 -7.44
N ARG A 87 15.96 20.51 -7.35
CA ARG A 87 16.41 19.79 -8.54
C ARG A 87 15.25 19.47 -9.49
N ASP A 88 14.17 18.90 -8.96
CA ASP A 88 13.00 18.55 -9.77
C ASP A 88 12.35 19.77 -10.41
N TYR A 89 12.35 20.91 -9.71
CA TYR A 89 11.88 22.18 -10.26
C TYR A 89 12.75 22.65 -11.44
N VAL A 90 14.07 22.54 -11.32
CA VAL A 90 14.99 22.90 -12.41
C VAL A 90 14.84 21.99 -13.63
N GLU A 91 14.58 20.70 -13.40
CA GLU A 91 14.42 19.72 -14.48
C GLU A 91 13.06 19.83 -15.21
N ASN A 92 11.97 20.21 -14.49
CA ASN A 92 10.60 20.11 -15.00
C ASN A 92 9.80 21.44 -14.92
N GLU A 93 10.38 22.51 -14.41
CA GLU A 93 9.71 23.80 -14.13
C GLU A 93 8.45 23.68 -13.24
N ALA A 94 8.27 22.54 -12.61
CA ALA A 94 7.14 22.20 -11.77
C ALA A 94 7.58 21.34 -10.58
N ILE A 95 6.82 21.41 -9.49
CA ILE A 95 7.07 20.58 -8.32
C ILE A 95 5.93 19.56 -8.16
N GLU A 96 6.27 18.30 -8.38
CA GLU A 96 5.42 17.18 -8.00
C GLU A 96 5.75 16.72 -6.58
N TRP A 97 4.71 16.62 -5.71
CA TRP A 97 4.90 16.12 -4.36
C TRP A 97 5.09 14.61 -4.35
N LYS A 98 6.33 14.16 -4.27
CA LYS A 98 6.71 12.74 -4.23
C LYS A 98 7.55 12.41 -2.99
N THR A 99 7.69 11.13 -2.70
CA THR A 99 8.56 10.66 -1.62
C THR A 99 9.94 10.35 -2.20
N TYR A 100 10.95 11.03 -1.69
CA TYR A 100 12.33 10.74 -2.04
C TYR A 100 12.89 9.63 -1.15
N VAL A 101 13.37 8.57 -1.76
CA VAL A 101 13.97 7.44 -1.03
C VAL A 101 15.35 7.87 -0.52
N VAL A 102 15.57 7.75 0.78
CA VAL A 102 16.83 8.14 1.43
C VAL A 102 17.93 7.11 1.14
N ASN A 103 17.60 5.84 1.27
CA ASN A 103 18.50 4.73 1.00
C ASN A 103 17.91 3.88 -0.13
N PRO A 104 18.37 4.05 -1.38
CA PRO A 104 17.94 3.17 -2.44
C PRO A 104 18.35 1.74 -2.10
N LYS A 105 17.44 0.81 -2.37
CA LYS A 105 17.73 -0.61 -2.17
C LYS A 105 18.88 -1.01 -3.09
N PRO A 106 19.84 -1.85 -2.64
CA PRO A 106 20.95 -2.30 -3.49
C PRO A 106 20.42 -2.93 -4.77
N MET A 107 21.10 -2.69 -5.87
CA MET A 107 20.82 -3.27 -7.17
C MET A 107 21.96 -4.20 -7.55
N PRO A 108 21.73 -5.22 -8.39
CA PRO A 108 22.82 -6.00 -8.96
C PRO A 108 23.86 -5.10 -9.62
N THR A 109 25.12 -5.51 -9.58
CA THR A 109 26.25 -4.79 -10.20
C THR A 109 26.54 -5.32 -11.61
N SER A 110 26.17 -6.58 -11.90
CA SER A 110 26.28 -7.18 -13.23
C SER A 110 25.46 -6.42 -14.26
N GLN A 111 26.09 -6.03 -15.34
CA GLN A 111 25.42 -5.33 -16.43
C GLN A 111 24.34 -6.19 -17.10
N GLU A 112 24.59 -7.51 -17.25
CA GLU A 112 23.61 -8.44 -17.80
C GLU A 112 22.36 -8.53 -16.92
N PHE A 113 22.53 -8.67 -15.61
CA PHE A 113 21.42 -8.70 -14.67
C PHE A 113 20.64 -7.38 -14.63
N LEU A 114 21.33 -6.24 -14.69
CA LEU A 114 20.68 -4.93 -14.76
C LEU A 114 19.84 -4.77 -16.02
N LEU A 115 20.42 -5.16 -17.18
CA LEU A 115 19.72 -5.08 -18.46
C LEU A 115 18.50 -6.01 -18.49
N LEU A 116 18.67 -7.25 -18.05
CA LEU A 116 17.60 -8.24 -17.98
C LEU A 116 16.48 -7.80 -17.04
N TYR A 117 16.85 -7.26 -15.87
CA TYR A 117 15.91 -6.70 -14.90
C TYR A 117 15.11 -5.54 -15.51
N SER A 118 15.78 -4.56 -16.13
CA SER A 118 15.11 -3.42 -16.77
C SER A 118 14.12 -3.89 -17.84
N ARG A 119 14.58 -4.72 -18.79
CA ARG A 119 13.74 -5.28 -19.86
C ARG A 119 12.51 -6.03 -19.34
N PHE A 120 12.67 -6.79 -18.25
CA PHE A 120 11.55 -7.49 -17.64
C PHE A 120 10.52 -6.53 -17.04
N ILE A 121 10.96 -5.47 -16.38
CA ILE A 121 10.05 -4.47 -15.79
C ILE A 121 9.32 -3.69 -16.90
N ASP A 122 10.03 -3.32 -17.97
CA ASP A 122 9.44 -2.64 -19.12
C ASP A 122 8.40 -3.53 -19.82
N ASN A 123 8.68 -4.84 -19.92
CA ASN A 123 7.74 -5.83 -20.43
C ASN A 123 6.46 -5.92 -19.60
N LEU A 124 6.56 -5.94 -18.26
CA LEU A 124 5.39 -5.93 -17.38
C LEU A 124 4.55 -4.66 -17.55
N THR A 125 5.21 -3.53 -17.76
CA THR A 125 4.56 -2.24 -18.01
C THR A 125 3.86 -2.23 -19.36
N PHE A 126 4.51 -2.71 -20.41
CA PHE A 126 3.95 -2.84 -21.76
C PHE A 126 2.67 -3.71 -21.77
N TYR A 127 2.66 -4.81 -21.03
CA TYR A 127 1.47 -5.67 -20.91
C TYR A 127 0.44 -5.15 -19.90
N GLY A 128 0.52 -3.91 -19.44
CA GLY A 128 -0.48 -3.25 -18.59
C GLY A 128 -0.67 -3.92 -17.23
N ARG A 129 0.39 -4.51 -16.65
CA ARG A 129 0.31 -5.05 -15.29
C ARG A 129 0.12 -3.93 -14.28
N SER A 130 -0.66 -4.19 -13.22
CA SER A 130 -0.90 -3.18 -12.19
C SER A 130 0.41 -2.75 -11.52
N GLU A 131 0.51 -1.47 -11.13
CA GLU A 131 1.71 -0.91 -10.48
C GLU A 131 2.11 -1.72 -9.23
N ASN A 132 1.16 -2.21 -8.45
CA ASN A 132 1.43 -3.08 -7.30
C ASN A 132 2.09 -4.41 -7.71
N THR A 133 1.69 -4.98 -8.85
CA THR A 133 2.31 -6.20 -9.39
C THR A 133 3.72 -5.90 -9.86
N ILE A 134 3.91 -4.81 -10.61
CA ILE A 134 5.22 -4.36 -11.09
C ILE A 134 6.15 -4.11 -9.91
N GLN A 135 5.70 -3.39 -8.87
CA GLN A 135 6.50 -3.10 -7.68
C GLN A 135 6.88 -4.36 -6.90
N SER A 136 5.97 -5.33 -6.81
CA SER A 136 6.26 -6.64 -6.21
C SER A 136 7.31 -7.39 -7.02
N SER A 137 7.17 -7.43 -8.34
CA SER A 137 8.16 -8.03 -9.24
C SER A 137 9.52 -7.35 -9.14
N ARG A 138 9.55 -6.01 -9.15
CA ARG A 138 10.78 -5.23 -8.93
C ARG A 138 11.52 -5.67 -7.67
N ASN A 139 10.81 -5.77 -6.55
CA ASN A 139 11.44 -6.14 -5.30
C ASN A 139 11.92 -7.60 -5.28
N LEU A 140 11.11 -8.53 -5.76
CA LEU A 140 11.38 -9.96 -5.66
C LEU A 140 12.44 -10.43 -6.66
N VAL A 141 12.36 -9.96 -7.91
CA VAL A 141 13.36 -10.27 -8.94
C VAL A 141 14.70 -9.65 -8.58
N ARG A 142 14.72 -8.41 -8.10
CA ARG A 142 15.94 -7.78 -7.59
C ARG A 142 16.60 -8.62 -6.48
N GLN A 143 15.82 -9.10 -5.50
CA GLN A 143 16.35 -9.97 -4.43
C GLN A 143 16.92 -11.27 -4.98
N PHE A 144 16.27 -11.85 -5.98
CA PHE A 144 16.75 -13.07 -6.63
C PHE A 144 18.07 -12.84 -7.36
N LEU A 145 18.16 -11.77 -8.15
CA LEU A 145 19.38 -11.43 -8.89
C LEU A 145 20.56 -11.10 -7.96
N LEU A 146 20.30 -10.36 -6.87
CA LEU A 146 21.32 -10.11 -5.84
C LEU A 146 21.79 -11.41 -5.19
N PHE A 147 20.88 -12.31 -4.84
CA PHE A 147 21.26 -13.61 -4.30
C PHE A 147 22.13 -14.41 -5.27
N LEU A 148 21.83 -14.40 -6.55
CA LEU A 148 22.66 -15.05 -7.57
C LEU A 148 24.06 -14.41 -7.66
N GLU A 149 24.12 -13.09 -7.63
CA GLU A 149 25.39 -12.33 -7.68
C GLU A 149 26.24 -12.58 -6.44
N ASP A 150 25.64 -12.58 -5.24
CA ASP A 150 26.31 -12.92 -3.98
C ASP A 150 26.87 -14.36 -3.96
N ASN A 151 26.34 -15.24 -4.82
CA ASN A 151 26.82 -16.61 -5.03
C ASN A 151 27.72 -16.75 -6.28
N GLY A 152 28.26 -15.65 -6.79
CA GLY A 152 29.27 -15.63 -7.85
C GLY A 152 28.72 -15.72 -9.29
N CYS A 153 27.41 -15.56 -9.50
CA CYS A 153 26.84 -15.54 -10.84
C CYS A 153 26.67 -14.10 -11.35
N SER A 154 27.20 -13.81 -12.51
CA SER A 154 26.98 -12.54 -13.22
C SER A 154 26.01 -12.66 -14.39
N THR A 155 25.66 -13.89 -14.80
CA THR A 155 24.77 -14.22 -15.92
C THR A 155 23.84 -15.38 -15.54
N LEU A 156 22.69 -15.52 -16.21
CA LEU A 156 21.79 -16.67 -15.97
C LEU A 156 22.41 -18.00 -16.41
N SER A 157 23.31 -18.02 -17.38
CA SER A 157 23.99 -19.24 -17.84
C SER A 157 24.87 -19.85 -16.75
N MET A 158 25.44 -19.04 -15.86
CA MET A 158 26.28 -19.47 -14.74
C MET A 158 25.48 -20.09 -13.59
N VAL A 159 24.14 -19.87 -13.55
CA VAL A 159 23.30 -20.33 -12.43
C VAL A 159 23.21 -21.84 -12.43
N SER A 160 23.74 -22.49 -11.43
CA SER A 160 23.62 -23.93 -11.23
C SER A 160 22.22 -24.32 -10.71
N LEU A 161 21.83 -25.59 -10.96
CA LEU A 161 20.47 -26.05 -10.67
C LEU A 161 20.10 -25.97 -9.18
N ASN A 162 21.06 -26.08 -8.27
CA ASN A 162 20.84 -26.01 -6.82
C ASN A 162 20.63 -24.56 -6.32
N MET A 163 20.97 -23.54 -7.09
CA MET A 163 20.85 -22.14 -6.62
C MET A 163 19.40 -21.69 -6.47
N VAL A 164 18.50 -22.13 -7.35
CA VAL A 164 17.08 -21.78 -7.22
C VAL A 164 16.46 -22.34 -5.94
N PRO A 165 16.58 -23.63 -5.63
CA PRO A 165 16.15 -24.16 -4.33
C PRO A 165 16.80 -23.46 -3.14
N SER A 166 18.11 -23.17 -3.19
CA SER A 166 18.84 -22.49 -2.13
C SER A 166 18.30 -21.06 -1.89
N PHE A 167 17.94 -20.32 -2.95
CA PHE A 167 17.26 -19.04 -2.81
C PHE A 167 15.95 -19.15 -2.03
N PHE A 168 15.09 -20.12 -2.38
CA PHE A 168 13.84 -20.32 -1.66
C PHE A 168 14.05 -20.77 -0.22
N GLN A 169 15.07 -21.58 0.04
CA GLN A 169 15.45 -21.98 1.40
C GLN A 169 15.93 -20.78 2.22
N HIS A 170 16.76 -19.92 1.65
CA HIS A 170 17.19 -18.65 2.27
C HIS A 170 15.98 -17.78 2.65
N LEU A 171 14.98 -17.69 1.79
CA LEU A 171 13.78 -16.89 2.04
C LEU A 171 12.91 -17.45 3.18
N LEU A 172 12.93 -18.72 3.45
CA LEU A 172 12.15 -19.32 4.56
C LEU A 172 12.56 -18.79 5.94
N ALA A 173 13.76 -18.23 6.08
CA ALA A 173 14.19 -17.55 7.30
C ALA A 173 13.42 -16.24 7.56
N THR A 174 12.90 -15.57 6.50
CA THR A 174 12.27 -14.26 6.59
C THR A 174 10.82 -14.22 6.12
N TYR A 175 10.43 -15.14 5.25
CA TYR A 175 9.08 -15.22 4.68
C TYR A 175 8.33 -16.44 5.21
N ASN A 176 7.06 -16.27 5.51
CA ASN A 176 6.19 -17.39 5.80
C ASN A 176 5.84 -18.20 4.53
N SER A 177 5.40 -19.43 4.68
CA SER A 177 5.10 -20.37 3.58
C SER A 177 4.08 -19.83 2.56
N THR A 178 3.12 -19.03 3.01
CA THR A 178 2.12 -18.42 2.12
C THR A 178 2.72 -17.33 1.22
N SER A 179 3.73 -16.60 1.71
CA SER A 179 4.44 -15.58 0.95
C SER A 179 5.37 -16.21 -0.11
N ILE A 180 5.98 -17.35 0.18
CA ILE A 180 6.82 -18.09 -0.77
C ILE A 180 6.09 -18.38 -2.09
N ARG A 181 4.79 -18.68 -2.03
CA ARG A 181 3.99 -18.88 -3.24
C ARG A 181 3.96 -17.63 -4.14
N THR A 182 3.84 -16.46 -3.53
CA THR A 182 3.87 -15.20 -4.28
C THR A 182 5.24 -14.97 -4.89
N VAL A 183 6.31 -15.20 -4.13
CA VAL A 183 7.69 -15.14 -4.65
C VAL A 183 7.85 -16.07 -5.83
N ALA A 184 7.48 -17.35 -5.68
CA ALA A 184 7.57 -18.35 -6.75
C ALA A 184 6.82 -17.93 -8.03
N SER A 185 5.67 -17.28 -7.90
CA SER A 185 4.92 -16.76 -9.04
C SER A 185 5.68 -15.67 -9.81
N HIS A 186 6.29 -14.72 -9.09
CA HIS A 186 7.06 -13.64 -9.70
C HIS A 186 8.37 -14.16 -10.32
N ILE A 187 9.08 -15.07 -9.63
CA ILE A 187 10.31 -15.67 -10.17
C ILE A 187 10.01 -16.52 -11.40
N ARG A 188 8.92 -17.29 -11.44
CA ARG A 188 8.51 -17.99 -12.67
C ARG A 188 8.21 -17.05 -13.82
N SER A 189 7.53 -15.93 -13.54
CA SER A 189 7.25 -14.93 -14.56
C SER A 189 8.53 -14.35 -15.15
N PHE A 190 9.51 -14.07 -14.30
CA PHE A 190 10.83 -13.58 -14.69
C PHE A 190 11.61 -14.63 -15.51
N LEU A 191 11.70 -15.86 -15.03
CA LEU A 191 12.45 -16.93 -15.71
C LEU A 191 11.84 -17.33 -17.07
N ARG A 192 10.51 -17.19 -17.25
CA ARG A 192 9.87 -17.37 -18.57
C ARG A 192 10.18 -16.26 -19.56
N PHE A 193 10.44 -15.08 -19.06
CA PHE A 193 10.82 -13.93 -19.87
C PHE A 193 12.31 -13.98 -20.26
N ALA A 194 13.15 -14.46 -19.36
CA ALA A 194 14.59 -14.44 -19.48
C ALA A 194 15.08 -15.57 -20.40
N GLU A 195 15.90 -15.23 -21.38
CA GLU A 195 16.58 -16.21 -22.22
C GLU A 195 17.45 -17.14 -21.36
N GLY A 196 17.36 -18.43 -21.59
CA GLY A 196 18.04 -19.45 -20.78
C GLY A 196 17.42 -19.72 -19.39
N GLY A 197 16.35 -18.99 -19.02
CA GLY A 197 15.64 -19.17 -17.77
C GLY A 197 14.78 -20.43 -17.72
N GLU A 198 14.39 -20.98 -18.86
CA GLU A 198 13.50 -22.16 -18.96
C GLU A 198 14.03 -23.38 -18.20
N ARG A 199 15.34 -23.64 -18.24
CA ARG A 199 16.01 -24.73 -17.55
C ARG A 199 15.86 -24.65 -16.00
N LEU A 200 15.61 -23.44 -15.47
CA LEU A 200 15.47 -23.17 -14.04
C LEU A 200 14.00 -23.23 -13.56
N LEU A 201 13.03 -23.20 -14.48
CA LEU A 201 11.60 -23.21 -14.14
C LEU A 201 11.15 -24.44 -13.33
N PRO A 202 11.59 -25.67 -13.63
CA PRO A 202 11.20 -26.86 -12.86
C PRO A 202 11.64 -26.79 -11.40
N LEU A 203 12.69 -26.01 -11.09
CA LEU A 203 13.28 -25.88 -9.77
C LEU A 203 12.55 -24.88 -8.87
N VAL A 204 11.68 -24.05 -9.44
CA VAL A 204 10.84 -23.12 -8.68
C VAL A 204 9.71 -23.91 -8.00
N PRO A 205 9.50 -23.78 -6.68
CA PRO A 205 8.47 -24.53 -5.95
C PRO A 205 7.09 -24.45 -6.61
N SER A 206 6.53 -25.57 -7.05
CA SER A 206 5.23 -25.61 -7.74
C SER A 206 4.05 -25.67 -6.76
N ARG A 207 4.25 -26.31 -5.62
CA ARG A 207 3.25 -26.50 -4.57
C ARG A 207 3.75 -25.93 -3.25
N CYS A 208 3.02 -24.98 -2.69
CA CYS A 208 3.22 -24.53 -1.32
C CYS A 208 1.99 -24.95 -0.51
N VAL A 209 2.22 -25.60 0.62
CA VAL A 209 1.15 -26.03 1.52
C VAL A 209 0.36 -24.80 1.96
N ARG A 210 -0.96 -24.81 1.75
CA ARG A 210 -1.87 -23.82 2.30
C ARG A 210 -2.27 -24.25 3.69
N SER A 211 -1.84 -23.57 4.71
CA SER A 211 -2.51 -23.67 6.00
C SER A 211 -3.93 -23.12 5.86
N LYS A 212 -4.94 -23.93 6.11
CA LYS A 212 -6.32 -23.45 6.22
C LYS A 212 -6.41 -22.66 7.53
N THR A 213 -6.22 -21.34 7.46
CA THR A 213 -6.41 -20.46 8.61
C THR A 213 -7.84 -19.95 8.63
N ILE A 214 -8.46 -20.01 9.81
CA ILE A 214 -9.75 -19.33 10.05
C ILE A 214 -9.56 -17.85 9.84
N ILE A 215 -10.44 -17.25 9.03
CA ILE A 215 -10.32 -15.82 8.71
C ILE A 215 -10.68 -15.01 9.95
N PRO A 216 -9.86 -14.03 10.33
CA PRO A 216 -10.18 -13.16 11.46
C PRO A 216 -11.37 -12.26 11.12
N ILE A 217 -12.42 -12.39 11.89
CA ILE A 217 -13.61 -11.53 11.86
C ILE A 217 -13.76 -10.81 13.20
N LEU A 218 -14.52 -9.72 13.22
CA LEU A 218 -14.90 -9.05 14.46
C LEU A 218 -15.99 -9.86 15.17
N SER A 219 -15.79 -10.14 16.45
CA SER A 219 -16.85 -10.67 17.30
C SER A 219 -18.00 -9.64 17.45
N TYR A 220 -19.15 -10.07 17.94
CA TYR A 220 -20.28 -9.16 18.18
C TYR A 220 -19.87 -8.02 19.14
N LYS A 221 -19.14 -8.33 20.23
CA LYS A 221 -18.66 -7.35 21.21
C LYS A 221 -17.69 -6.34 20.57
N GLU A 222 -16.71 -6.79 19.78
CA GLU A 222 -15.78 -5.92 19.06
C GLU A 222 -16.49 -4.99 18.08
N HIS A 223 -17.50 -5.51 17.38
CA HIS A 223 -18.26 -4.73 16.42
C HIS A 223 -19.09 -3.62 17.11
N ASP A 224 -19.73 -3.94 18.24
CA ASP A 224 -20.54 -2.96 18.97
C ASP A 224 -19.66 -1.91 19.65
N ALA A 225 -18.50 -2.31 20.17
CA ALA A 225 -17.48 -1.39 20.69
C ALA A 225 -17.00 -0.43 19.56
N LEU A 226 -16.69 -0.96 18.37
CA LEU A 226 -16.31 -0.13 17.23
C LEU A 226 -17.42 0.85 16.84
N LYS A 227 -18.67 0.37 16.71
CA LYS A 227 -19.82 1.24 16.42
C LYS A 227 -20.02 2.34 17.46
N SER A 228 -19.84 2.02 18.72
CA SER A 228 -19.99 2.98 19.83
C SER A 228 -18.95 4.10 19.69
N VAL A 229 -17.68 3.77 19.39
CA VAL A 229 -16.62 4.77 19.16
C VAL A 229 -16.89 5.62 17.92
N LEU A 230 -17.41 5.03 16.84
CA LEU A 230 -17.77 5.79 15.65
C LEU A 230 -18.88 6.83 15.87
N LYS A 231 -19.74 6.67 16.90
CA LYS A 231 -20.72 7.68 17.30
C LYS A 231 -20.11 8.87 18.03
N THR A 232 -18.91 8.72 18.59
CA THR A 232 -18.24 9.78 19.35
C THR A 232 -17.57 10.82 18.43
N ARG A 233 -17.23 11.99 18.99
CA ARG A 233 -16.43 13.01 18.28
C ARG A 233 -14.91 12.68 18.23
N LYS A 234 -14.48 11.58 18.82
CA LYS A 234 -13.05 11.17 18.87
C LYS A 234 -12.52 10.71 17.52
N VAL A 235 -13.39 10.22 16.63
CA VAL A 235 -13.03 9.76 15.30
C VAL A 235 -13.40 10.85 14.29
N PRO A 236 -12.47 11.28 13.39
CA PRO A 236 -12.76 12.22 12.31
C PRO A 236 -13.88 11.73 11.39
N LEU A 237 -14.67 12.65 10.81
CA LEU A 237 -15.79 12.28 9.92
C LEU A 237 -15.33 11.47 8.71
N ARG A 238 -14.18 11.82 8.14
CA ARG A 238 -13.53 11.04 7.07
C ARG A 238 -13.35 9.57 7.46
N ASP A 239 -12.73 9.34 8.60
CA ASP A 239 -12.37 8.00 9.06
C ASP A 239 -13.63 7.20 9.43
N LYS A 240 -14.65 7.88 10.00
CA LYS A 240 -15.98 7.28 10.22
C LYS A 240 -16.63 6.83 8.92
N ALA A 241 -16.66 7.69 7.89
CA ALA A 241 -17.27 7.39 6.61
C ALA A 241 -16.60 6.16 5.96
N ILE A 242 -15.27 6.10 5.96
CA ILE A 242 -14.50 4.97 5.42
C ILE A 242 -14.85 3.67 6.15
N ILE A 243 -14.87 3.69 7.49
CA ILE A 243 -15.15 2.50 8.30
C ILE A 243 -16.59 2.04 8.13
N LEU A 244 -17.56 2.98 8.13
CA LEU A 244 -18.98 2.65 7.93
C LEU A 244 -19.23 2.09 6.53
N LEU A 245 -18.65 2.66 5.48
CA LEU A 245 -18.70 2.09 4.13
C LEU A 245 -18.18 0.64 4.15
N ALA A 246 -17.02 0.40 4.74
CA ALA A 246 -16.45 -0.95 4.82
C ALA A 246 -17.35 -1.93 5.61
N LEU A 247 -17.94 -1.48 6.73
CA LEU A 247 -18.83 -2.29 7.57
C LEU A 247 -20.15 -2.65 6.89
N ARG A 248 -20.68 -1.73 6.06
CA ARG A 248 -21.98 -1.90 5.40
C ARG A 248 -21.88 -2.64 4.07
N THR A 249 -20.86 -2.33 3.30
CA THR A 249 -20.72 -2.81 1.92
C THR A 249 -19.68 -3.90 1.74
N GLY A 250 -18.73 -4.02 2.67
CA GLY A 250 -17.58 -4.90 2.52
C GLY A 250 -16.63 -4.50 1.39
N LEU A 251 -16.69 -3.28 0.86
CA LEU A 251 -15.81 -2.78 -0.21
C LEU A 251 -14.33 -2.93 0.14
N ARG A 252 -13.48 -3.06 -0.87
CA ARG A 252 -12.04 -3.05 -0.69
C ARG A 252 -11.53 -1.65 -0.37
N ALA A 253 -10.45 -1.56 0.39
CA ALA A 253 -9.82 -0.29 0.74
C ALA A 253 -9.55 0.59 -0.49
N VAL A 254 -9.03 0.01 -1.57
CA VAL A 254 -8.73 0.74 -2.81
C VAL A 254 -9.98 1.28 -3.49
N ASP A 255 -11.08 0.55 -3.45
CA ASP A 255 -12.36 0.96 -4.04
C ASP A 255 -12.98 2.09 -3.21
N ILE A 256 -12.88 2.04 -1.87
CA ILE A 256 -13.37 3.11 -0.98
C ILE A 256 -12.56 4.39 -1.20
N VAL A 257 -11.21 4.33 -1.12
CA VAL A 257 -10.39 5.55 -1.23
C VAL A 257 -10.34 6.13 -2.63
N GLY A 258 -10.58 5.30 -3.65
CA GLY A 258 -10.66 5.72 -5.05
C GLY A 258 -12.01 6.32 -5.44
N MET A 259 -13.01 6.28 -4.56
CA MET A 259 -14.35 6.82 -4.82
C MET A 259 -14.29 8.31 -5.14
N LYS A 260 -15.01 8.73 -6.17
CA LYS A 260 -15.15 10.11 -6.59
C LYS A 260 -16.48 10.70 -6.14
N LEU A 261 -16.57 12.03 -6.11
CA LEU A 261 -17.81 12.74 -5.77
C LEU A 261 -18.94 12.39 -6.75
N GLU A 262 -18.63 12.20 -8.03
CA GLU A 262 -19.56 11.81 -9.08
C GLU A 262 -20.11 10.37 -8.95
N ASP A 263 -19.44 9.52 -8.20
CA ASP A 263 -19.89 8.12 -7.97
C ASP A 263 -21.09 8.06 -7.03
N ILE A 264 -21.43 9.15 -6.34
CA ILE A 264 -22.48 9.22 -5.33
C ILE A 264 -23.72 9.88 -5.93
N ASP A 265 -24.78 9.10 -6.11
CA ASP A 265 -26.10 9.59 -6.51
C ASP A 265 -26.96 9.82 -5.26
N TRP A 266 -27.02 11.08 -4.84
CA TRP A 266 -27.76 11.50 -3.65
C TRP A 266 -29.28 11.51 -3.85
N VAL A 267 -29.75 11.52 -5.11
CA VAL A 267 -31.19 11.52 -5.44
C VAL A 267 -31.76 10.12 -5.35
N ASN A 268 -30.99 9.13 -5.86
CA ASN A 268 -31.42 7.75 -5.89
C ASN A 268 -30.83 6.91 -4.75
N ASP A 269 -30.14 7.54 -3.79
CA ASP A 269 -29.48 6.86 -2.66
C ASP A 269 -28.61 5.69 -3.10
N THR A 270 -27.71 5.92 -4.08
CA THR A 270 -26.83 4.87 -4.60
C THR A 270 -25.37 5.36 -4.78
N ILE A 271 -24.45 4.41 -4.71
CA ILE A 271 -23.04 4.61 -5.05
C ILE A 271 -22.70 3.67 -6.21
N SER A 272 -22.14 4.22 -7.29
CA SER A 272 -21.75 3.48 -8.50
C SER A 272 -20.25 3.61 -8.72
N ILE A 273 -19.51 2.52 -8.59
CA ILE A 273 -18.03 2.50 -8.73
C ILE A 273 -17.59 1.45 -9.74
N ILE A 274 -16.42 1.64 -10.32
CA ILE A 274 -15.69 0.59 -11.05
C ILE A 274 -14.68 -0.03 -10.09
N GLN A 275 -14.83 -1.32 -9.81
CA GLN A 275 -13.94 -2.02 -8.89
C GLN A 275 -12.51 -2.08 -9.44
N SER A 276 -11.56 -1.52 -8.72
CA SER A 276 -10.15 -1.38 -9.15
C SER A 276 -9.46 -2.70 -9.50
N LYS A 277 -9.83 -3.80 -8.82
CA LYS A 277 -9.19 -5.11 -9.03
C LYS A 277 -9.79 -5.91 -10.20
N THR A 278 -11.06 -5.72 -10.51
CA THR A 278 -11.79 -6.54 -11.48
C THR A 278 -12.25 -5.77 -12.70
N GLY A 279 -12.19 -4.44 -12.69
CA GLY A 279 -12.68 -3.56 -13.75
C GLY A 279 -14.21 -3.60 -13.92
N LYS A 280 -14.95 -4.28 -13.02
CA LYS A 280 -16.40 -4.43 -13.15
C LYS A 280 -17.16 -3.27 -12.51
N PRO A 281 -18.21 -2.76 -13.16
CA PRO A 281 -19.10 -1.78 -12.53
C PRO A 281 -19.83 -2.44 -11.35
N PHE A 282 -20.02 -1.65 -10.30
CA PHE A 282 -20.65 -2.11 -9.08
C PHE A 282 -21.50 -0.99 -8.48
N LYS A 283 -22.81 -1.26 -8.31
CA LYS A 283 -23.78 -0.33 -7.73
C LYS A 283 -24.26 -0.86 -6.39
N ILE A 284 -24.24 -0.02 -5.38
CA ILE A 284 -24.66 -0.35 -4.01
C ILE A 284 -25.62 0.73 -3.47
N PRO A 285 -26.57 0.36 -2.60
CA PRO A 285 -27.40 1.33 -1.93
C PRO A 285 -26.58 2.18 -0.94
N LEU A 286 -26.85 3.48 -0.90
CA LEU A 286 -26.36 4.41 0.08
C LEU A 286 -27.30 4.42 1.27
N THR A 287 -26.95 3.70 2.34
CA THR A 287 -27.76 3.67 3.56
C THR A 287 -27.70 5.01 4.30
N ALA A 288 -28.77 5.39 4.99
CA ALA A 288 -28.88 6.68 5.68
C ALA A 288 -27.73 6.93 6.68
N ASP A 289 -27.27 5.91 7.40
CA ASP A 289 -26.16 6.05 8.35
C ASP A 289 -24.83 6.35 7.65
N VAL A 290 -24.58 5.79 6.48
CA VAL A 290 -23.40 6.09 5.65
C VAL A 290 -23.56 7.44 4.98
N GLY A 291 -24.71 7.73 4.36
CA GLY A 291 -24.99 8.97 3.67
C GLY A 291 -24.85 10.19 4.56
N ASN A 292 -25.41 10.14 5.77
CA ASN A 292 -25.33 11.25 6.73
C ASN A 292 -23.90 11.54 7.17
N VAL A 293 -23.05 10.54 7.40
CA VAL A 293 -21.66 10.75 7.79
C VAL A 293 -20.84 11.21 6.58
N LEU A 294 -21.11 10.67 5.41
CA LEU A 294 -20.41 11.01 4.18
C LEU A 294 -20.69 12.46 3.77
N SER A 295 -21.98 12.89 3.78
CA SER A 295 -22.36 14.29 3.52
C SER A 295 -21.74 15.22 4.57
N SER A 296 -21.79 14.85 5.85
CA SER A 296 -21.17 15.65 6.91
C SER A 296 -19.65 15.80 6.71
N TYR A 297 -18.96 14.75 6.27
CA TYR A 297 -17.54 14.82 5.93
C TYR A 297 -17.30 15.76 4.76
N ILE A 298 -18.05 15.59 3.65
CA ILE A 298 -17.88 16.37 2.42
C ILE A 298 -18.10 17.87 2.68
N LEU A 299 -19.14 18.21 3.45
CA LEU A 299 -19.52 19.59 3.70
C LEU A 299 -18.64 20.29 4.73
N ASN A 300 -18.21 19.57 5.79
CA ASN A 300 -17.63 20.22 6.97
C ASN A 300 -16.14 19.91 7.19
N GLU A 301 -15.61 18.77 6.71
CA GLU A 301 -14.23 18.34 7.06
C GLU A 301 -13.36 18.12 5.81
N ARG A 302 -13.96 17.84 4.64
CA ARG A 302 -13.20 17.60 3.42
C ARG A 302 -12.48 18.88 2.99
N PRO A 303 -11.16 18.85 2.72
CA PRO A 303 -10.44 20.00 2.21
C PRO A 303 -11.10 20.53 0.91
N LYS A 304 -11.24 21.84 0.81
CA LYS A 304 -11.74 22.52 -0.40
C LYS A 304 -10.65 22.44 -1.49
N THR A 305 -10.90 21.67 -2.51
CA THR A 305 -9.97 21.42 -3.63
C THR A 305 -10.77 20.89 -4.82
N GLU A 306 -10.26 21.08 -6.02
CA GLU A 306 -10.85 20.56 -7.25
C GLU A 306 -10.62 19.06 -7.46
N ASN A 307 -9.90 18.39 -6.56
CA ASN A 307 -9.68 16.97 -6.66
C ASN A 307 -11.02 16.22 -6.58
N PRO A 308 -11.37 15.37 -7.56
CA PRO A 308 -12.66 14.69 -7.60
C PRO A 308 -12.83 13.60 -6.56
N CYS A 309 -11.74 13.09 -5.95
CA CYS A 309 -11.83 12.02 -4.97
C CYS A 309 -12.55 12.46 -3.69
N VAL A 310 -13.42 11.60 -3.17
CA VAL A 310 -14.13 11.85 -1.91
C VAL A 310 -13.14 11.94 -0.75
N PHE A 311 -12.27 10.94 -0.61
CA PHE A 311 -11.40 10.80 0.56
C PHE A 311 -10.01 11.33 0.30
N LEU A 312 -9.71 12.45 0.94
CA LEU A 312 -8.43 13.14 0.83
C LEU A 312 -7.62 13.07 2.12
N ARG A 313 -6.34 13.36 2.00
CA ARG A 313 -5.48 13.60 3.17
C ARG A 313 -5.95 14.87 3.88
N SER A 314 -5.90 14.85 5.22
CA SER A 314 -6.25 16.02 6.03
C SER A 314 -5.18 17.10 6.03
N LEU A 315 -3.96 16.77 5.61
CA LEU A 315 -2.84 17.70 5.52
C LEU A 315 -2.42 17.85 4.07
N ALA A 316 -2.10 19.07 3.71
CA ALA A 316 -1.60 19.41 2.37
C ALA A 316 -0.27 18.67 2.05
N PRO A 317 -0.03 18.43 0.77
CA PRO A 317 -0.95 18.63 -0.35
C PRO A 317 -2.14 17.68 -0.28
N PHE A 318 -3.34 18.20 -0.54
CA PHE A 318 -4.61 17.48 -0.40
C PHE A 318 -4.82 16.47 -1.53
N ARG A 319 -4.08 15.37 -1.44
CA ARG A 319 -4.12 14.25 -2.39
C ARG A 319 -5.09 13.17 -1.91
N PRO A 320 -5.55 12.31 -2.81
CA PRO A 320 -6.28 11.11 -2.44
C PRO A 320 -5.51 10.27 -1.41
N LEU A 321 -6.23 9.56 -0.57
CA LEU A 321 -5.60 8.63 0.37
C LEU A 321 -4.89 7.51 -0.39
N SER A 322 -3.69 7.11 0.09
CA SER A 322 -2.94 6.01 -0.49
C SER A 322 -3.52 4.67 -0.04
N GLY A 323 -4.47 4.15 -0.79
CA GLY A 323 -4.97 2.79 -0.74
C GLY A 323 -4.96 2.08 0.63
N HIS A 324 -4.40 0.89 0.65
CA HIS A 324 -4.42 0.00 1.81
C HIS A 324 -3.74 0.55 3.07
N SER A 325 -2.60 1.24 2.92
CA SER A 325 -1.80 1.71 4.07
C SER A 325 -2.52 2.78 4.88
N ALA A 326 -3.17 3.73 4.21
CA ALA A 326 -3.95 4.78 4.88
C ALA A 326 -5.15 4.17 5.62
N CYS A 327 -5.88 3.27 4.96
CA CYS A 327 -7.00 2.57 5.58
C CYS A 327 -6.56 1.71 6.77
N TYR A 328 -5.40 1.06 6.70
CA TYR A 328 -4.87 0.30 7.84
C TYR A 328 -4.62 1.21 9.05
N ALA A 329 -3.98 2.36 8.83
CA ALA A 329 -3.64 3.30 9.92
C ALA A 329 -4.90 3.84 10.61
N LEU A 330 -5.92 4.26 9.86
CA LEU A 330 -7.16 4.79 10.42
C LEU A 330 -7.97 3.71 11.17
N VAL A 331 -8.06 2.49 10.64
CA VAL A 331 -8.76 1.38 11.31
C VAL A 331 -8.02 0.99 12.59
N ARG A 332 -6.69 0.89 12.55
CA ARG A 332 -5.88 0.61 13.75
C ARG A 332 -6.12 1.64 14.85
N LYS A 333 -6.16 2.93 14.49
CA LYS A 333 -6.44 4.01 15.44
C LYS A 333 -7.84 3.87 16.05
N SER A 334 -8.85 3.58 15.22
CA SER A 334 -10.24 3.39 15.70
C SER A 334 -10.40 2.14 16.56
N PHE A 335 -9.70 1.05 16.25
CA PHE A 335 -9.65 -0.16 17.07
C PHE A 335 -9.02 0.12 18.44
N TYR A 336 -7.92 0.88 18.47
CA TYR A 336 -7.29 1.30 19.71
C TYR A 336 -8.26 2.14 20.57
N GLN A 337 -8.96 3.09 19.97
CA GLN A 337 -9.96 3.92 20.66
C GLN A 337 -11.16 3.11 21.16
N ALA A 338 -11.50 2.03 20.49
CA ALA A 338 -12.56 1.11 20.88
C ALA A 338 -12.11 0.07 21.91
N GLY A 339 -10.83 0.04 22.28
CA GLY A 339 -10.27 -0.94 23.20
C GLY A 339 -10.25 -2.37 22.66
N ILE A 340 -10.25 -2.55 21.32
CA ILE A 340 -10.27 -3.85 20.66
C ILE A 340 -8.97 -4.14 19.94
N ARG A 341 -8.57 -5.42 19.90
CA ARG A 341 -7.38 -5.89 19.19
C ARG A 341 -6.13 -5.09 19.49
N LEU A 342 -5.83 -4.91 20.76
CA LEU A 342 -4.68 -4.11 21.23
C LEU A 342 -3.35 -4.85 21.03
N GLY A 343 -3.35 -6.19 21.00
CA GLY A 343 -2.18 -7.05 20.81
C GLY A 343 -1.77 -7.26 19.35
N ASN A 344 -1.32 -8.48 19.04
CA ASN A 344 -0.81 -8.88 17.72
C ASN A 344 -1.90 -9.39 16.75
N GLU A 345 -3.18 -9.30 17.12
CA GLU A 345 -4.27 -9.75 16.27
C GLU A 345 -4.32 -8.96 14.96
N ARG A 346 -4.82 -9.59 13.91
CA ARG A 346 -4.97 -8.93 12.61
C ARG A 346 -5.94 -7.75 12.71
N LYS A 347 -5.52 -6.63 12.13
CA LYS A 347 -6.24 -5.34 12.12
C LYS A 347 -6.39 -4.87 10.67
N GLY A 348 -7.22 -3.84 10.48
CA GLY A 348 -7.37 -3.17 9.20
C GLY A 348 -8.67 -3.51 8.48
N ILE A 349 -8.85 -2.90 7.32
CA ILE A 349 -10.12 -2.90 6.57
C ILE A 349 -10.51 -4.30 6.07
N HIS A 350 -9.54 -5.20 5.86
CA HIS A 350 -9.85 -6.58 5.47
C HIS A 350 -10.60 -7.34 6.55
N VAL A 351 -10.28 -7.10 7.83
CA VAL A 351 -11.01 -7.70 8.95
C VAL A 351 -12.46 -7.21 8.96
N ILE A 352 -12.66 -5.92 8.73
CA ILE A 352 -14.00 -5.31 8.63
C ILE A 352 -14.77 -5.92 7.46
N ARG A 353 -14.14 -6.04 6.29
CA ARG A 353 -14.73 -6.66 5.11
C ARG A 353 -15.11 -8.13 5.34
N HIS A 354 -14.21 -8.91 5.97
CA HIS A 354 -14.50 -10.30 6.32
C HIS A 354 -15.67 -10.39 7.30
N SER A 355 -15.73 -9.50 8.28
CA SER A 355 -16.85 -9.43 9.22
C SER A 355 -18.16 -9.04 8.54
N ALA A 356 -18.13 -8.13 7.56
CA ALA A 356 -19.32 -7.79 6.78
C ALA A 356 -19.84 -9.02 6.00
N ALA A 357 -18.94 -9.74 5.32
CA ALA A 357 -19.29 -10.94 4.56
C ALA A 357 -19.85 -12.06 5.45
N SER A 358 -19.19 -12.36 6.58
CA SER A 358 -19.65 -13.39 7.53
C SER A 358 -21.00 -13.06 8.13
N ARG A 359 -21.30 -11.76 8.37
CA ARG A 359 -22.61 -11.32 8.83
C ARG A 359 -23.72 -11.41 7.78
N MET A 360 -23.39 -11.17 6.51
CA MET A 360 -24.32 -11.40 5.42
C MET A 360 -24.68 -12.89 5.36
N LEU A 361 -23.68 -13.74 5.48
CA LEU A 361 -23.84 -15.19 5.47
C LEU A 361 -24.71 -15.67 6.64
N SER A 362 -24.41 -15.25 7.88
CA SER A 362 -25.18 -15.61 9.07
C SER A 362 -26.62 -15.08 9.06
N LYS A 363 -26.93 -14.11 8.20
CA LYS A 363 -28.29 -13.63 7.94
C LYS A 363 -28.96 -14.34 6.76
N GLY A 364 -28.41 -15.44 6.27
CA GLY A 364 -28.96 -16.23 5.19
C GLY A 364 -28.76 -15.64 3.79
N VAL A 365 -27.93 -14.60 3.61
CA VAL A 365 -27.65 -14.07 2.25
C VAL A 365 -26.89 -15.14 1.45
N PRO A 366 -27.36 -15.51 0.25
CA PRO A 366 -26.71 -16.52 -0.57
C PRO A 366 -25.24 -16.20 -0.86
N VAL A 367 -24.36 -17.21 -0.82
CA VAL A 367 -22.92 -17.07 -1.07
C VAL A 367 -22.63 -16.42 -2.43
N THR A 368 -23.45 -16.71 -3.44
CA THR A 368 -23.34 -16.11 -4.77
C THR A 368 -23.58 -14.60 -4.74
N THR A 369 -24.59 -14.15 -3.98
CA THR A 369 -24.89 -12.73 -3.77
C THR A 369 -23.75 -12.04 -3.03
N ILE A 370 -23.24 -12.65 -1.95
CA ILE A 370 -22.06 -12.15 -1.20
C ILE A 370 -20.86 -12.06 -2.12
N SER A 371 -20.61 -13.07 -2.96
CA SER A 371 -19.51 -13.08 -3.93
C SER A 371 -19.62 -11.90 -4.91
N SER A 372 -20.82 -11.65 -5.43
CA SER A 372 -21.09 -10.52 -6.32
C SER A 372 -20.90 -9.19 -5.61
N MET A 373 -21.44 -9.01 -4.41
CA MET A 373 -21.31 -7.80 -3.59
C MET A 373 -19.84 -7.50 -3.22
N LEU A 374 -19.04 -8.53 -2.98
CA LEU A 374 -17.63 -8.37 -2.71
C LEU A 374 -16.78 -8.23 -3.99
N GLY A 375 -17.35 -8.47 -5.17
CA GLY A 375 -16.64 -8.45 -6.43
C GLY A 375 -15.53 -9.51 -6.50
N HIS A 376 -15.86 -10.74 -6.09
CA HIS A 376 -14.96 -11.87 -6.22
C HIS A 376 -15.06 -12.43 -7.65
N SER A 377 -13.93 -12.50 -8.35
CA SER A 377 -13.85 -13.11 -9.68
C SER A 377 -13.87 -14.63 -9.63
N ASN A 378 -13.54 -15.22 -8.46
CA ASN A 378 -13.51 -16.66 -8.25
C ASN A 378 -14.41 -17.02 -7.06
N LYS A 379 -15.31 -17.99 -7.24
CA LYS A 379 -16.22 -18.51 -6.19
C LYS A 379 -15.47 -18.99 -4.96
N THR A 380 -14.33 -19.67 -5.14
CA THR A 380 -13.48 -20.16 -4.03
C THR A 380 -12.97 -19.06 -3.10
N SER A 381 -12.99 -17.79 -3.54
CA SER A 381 -12.65 -16.66 -2.68
C SER A 381 -13.73 -16.32 -1.66
N THR A 382 -14.94 -16.83 -1.85
CA THR A 382 -16.09 -16.61 -0.95
C THR A 382 -16.30 -17.83 -0.04
N ASP A 383 -15.88 -19.03 -0.47
CA ASP A 383 -15.97 -20.27 0.31
C ASP A 383 -15.23 -20.20 1.65
N ILE A 384 -14.23 -19.30 1.72
CA ILE A 384 -13.52 -19.04 2.98
C ILE A 384 -14.42 -18.52 4.10
N TYR A 385 -15.56 -17.89 3.78
CA TYR A 385 -16.52 -17.41 4.79
C TYR A 385 -17.39 -18.53 5.34
N LEU A 386 -17.57 -19.64 4.63
CA LEU A 386 -18.29 -20.80 5.12
C LEU A 386 -17.65 -21.34 6.41
N SER A 387 -16.33 -21.28 6.53
CA SER A 387 -15.61 -21.69 7.74
C SER A 387 -15.82 -20.77 8.94
N THR A 388 -16.44 -19.61 8.77
CA THR A 388 -16.74 -18.65 9.85
C THR A 388 -18.19 -18.74 10.34
N ASP A 389 -19.03 -19.49 9.66
CA ASP A 389 -20.43 -19.71 10.01
C ASP A 389 -20.57 -20.94 10.93
N ALA A 390 -20.14 -20.75 12.18
CA ALA A 390 -20.18 -21.82 13.18
C ALA A 390 -21.62 -22.28 13.51
N GLU A 391 -22.61 -21.45 13.29
CA GLU A 391 -24.01 -21.75 13.59
C GLU A 391 -24.60 -22.67 12.54
N SER A 392 -24.42 -22.35 11.25
CA SER A 392 -24.82 -23.24 10.15
C SER A 392 -24.01 -24.55 10.14
N MET A 393 -22.71 -24.48 10.50
CA MET A 393 -21.88 -25.69 10.64
C MET A 393 -22.36 -26.59 11.78
N ARG A 394 -22.81 -26.04 12.91
CA ARG A 394 -23.42 -26.84 13.99
C ARG A 394 -24.72 -27.50 13.55
N GLY A 395 -25.54 -26.80 12.77
CA GLY A 395 -26.76 -27.38 12.21
C GLY A 395 -26.51 -28.52 11.22
N CYS A 396 -25.31 -28.60 10.62
CA CYS A 396 -24.89 -29.71 9.77
C CYS A 396 -24.21 -30.85 10.57
N ALA A 397 -23.90 -30.64 11.87
CA ALA A 397 -23.32 -31.68 12.69
C ALA A 397 -24.39 -32.78 12.98
N ILE A 398 -23.99 -34.03 12.81
CA ILE A 398 -24.80 -35.17 13.20
C ILE A 398 -24.98 -35.10 14.71
N ASP A 399 -26.21 -35.17 15.18
CA ASP A 399 -26.49 -35.27 16.61
C ASP A 399 -25.96 -36.64 17.10
N LEU A 400 -24.92 -36.59 17.91
CA LEU A 400 -24.31 -37.79 18.49
C LEU A 400 -25.09 -38.32 19.68
N ALA A 401 -26.15 -37.64 20.14
CA ALA A 401 -26.97 -38.09 21.27
C ALA A 401 -27.69 -39.42 20.99
N GLU A 402 -27.94 -39.74 19.71
CA GLU A 402 -28.56 -40.99 19.29
C GLU A 402 -27.55 -42.09 18.94
N ILE A 403 -26.25 -41.81 18.96
CA ILE A 403 -25.22 -42.82 18.69
C ILE A 403 -24.75 -43.39 20.02
N PRO A 404 -25.04 -44.70 20.29
CA PRO A 404 -24.54 -45.30 21.51
C PRO A 404 -23.03 -45.29 21.53
N MET A 405 -22.49 -44.46 22.41
CA MET A 405 -21.04 -44.41 22.66
C MET A 405 -20.62 -45.73 23.33
N ASN A 406 -20.09 -46.64 22.56
CA ASN A 406 -19.37 -47.76 23.12
C ASN A 406 -18.12 -47.24 23.82
N CYS A 407 -18.18 -47.06 25.12
CA CYS A 407 -17.03 -46.76 25.98
C CYS A 407 -16.07 -47.93 26.07
N GLY A 408 -15.72 -48.55 24.96
CA GLY A 408 -14.69 -49.58 24.80
C GLY A 408 -13.33 -48.91 24.70
N GLY A 409 -12.65 -48.86 25.82
CA GLY A 409 -11.37 -48.36 26.14
C GLY A 409 -10.36 -48.08 25.01
N LEU A 410 -9.99 -46.81 24.90
CA LEU A 410 -8.61 -46.46 24.62
C LEU A 410 -7.82 -46.60 25.93
N ARG A 411 -7.18 -47.75 26.11
CA ARG A 411 -6.05 -47.94 27.01
C ARG A 411 -4.76 -47.52 26.29
#